data_f509ab479eff560365e96aa4e6c322b4
#
_entry.id   f509ab479eff560365e96aa4e6c322b4
#
_cell.length_a   1.000
_cell.length_b   1.000
_cell.length_c   1.000
_cell.angle_alpha   90.00
_cell.angle_beta   90.00
_cell.angle_gamma   90.00
#
_symmetry.space_group_name_H-M   'P 1'
#
loop_
_entity.id
_entity.type
_entity.pdbx_description
1 polymer ?
#
loop_
_entity_poly.entity_id
_entity_poly.type
_entity_poly.pdbx_seq_one_letter_code
_entity_poly.pdbx_strand_id
1 'polypeptide(L)'
;MRYAFVIDQSRCIGCHACSLACKAEHDVPIGSYRTWVKYVEKGAFPDVRRFFSVLRCNHCDDAPCMTICPVTALFRRENGIVDFDREACIGCKACMQACPYDALYIHPDHGTAEKCNFCAHRVENEMEPPCATVCPTESIIVGDMDDPASRVSHLISNRQVSVRKPEKGTRPKVFYIEGEPTALTPGMADPSGGYLWADRRGVEKTNYITSRFDPNNGVPPSTESAEKHSNGSTIRRKEPARDRDPGDISSASGTPPVGWLSSNLPPAAAAQALATAAMQGEADFYTGAWEGLTPTRTVYDVYHDEAVWGWRVSAYLWTKSLAAGALLIATLAPWIGINEGAITLVAPLVGLFFLAITGALLVADLKRPSRFWTILTRPNWDSWLARGAFIIAAFGALAMAWSGAVLAARMGYEHSPLVLRLIRWPLVAAALATAGYSGYLFAQAKARDFWQSPLLSLHLSVQALAAGAGIAVLLSSYSSNLGHKLPRFLAATLMVHLALIAFDEAIRALRCGKMGDAAKAARIMLYGRYAKCFWTGISLAVISVGCALWGELIGNVGVFAGLTSLASLAFYEHAWNLAGQAPPLS
;
A
#
# COMPACT_ATOMS: atom_id res chain seq x y z
N MET A 1 10.30 -3.34 -32.56
CA MET A 1 11.25 -4.01 -31.63
C MET A 1 10.67 -3.98 -30.23
N ARG A 2 10.48 -5.13 -29.59
CA ARG A 2 9.98 -5.27 -28.23
C ARG A 2 10.76 -6.36 -27.50
N TYR A 3 11.70 -5.96 -26.65
CA TYR A 3 12.46 -6.91 -25.85
C TYR A 3 11.58 -7.62 -24.80
N ALA A 4 11.77 -8.93 -24.67
CA ALA A 4 11.07 -9.79 -23.74
C ALA A 4 12.02 -10.79 -23.05
N PHE A 5 11.59 -11.29 -21.90
CA PHE A 5 12.20 -12.44 -21.22
C PHE A 5 11.31 -13.67 -21.42
N VAL A 6 11.94 -14.80 -21.69
CA VAL A 6 11.33 -16.12 -21.53
C VAL A 6 12.10 -16.83 -20.41
N ILE A 7 11.39 -17.30 -19.39
CA ILE A 7 11.95 -18.01 -18.26
C ILE A 7 11.45 -19.45 -18.31
N ASP A 8 12.36 -20.36 -18.58
CA ASP A 8 12.09 -21.80 -18.54
C ASP A 8 12.20 -22.27 -17.07
N GLN A 9 11.05 -22.43 -16.43
CA GLN A 9 10.97 -22.79 -15.01
C GLN A 9 11.44 -24.23 -14.74
N SER A 10 11.31 -25.11 -15.71
CA SER A 10 11.79 -26.50 -15.59
C SER A 10 13.32 -26.61 -15.50
N ARG A 11 14.02 -25.65 -16.08
CA ARG A 11 15.49 -25.58 -16.10
C ARG A 11 16.08 -24.78 -14.92
N CYS A 12 15.25 -23.98 -14.22
CA CYS A 12 15.71 -23.18 -13.11
C CYS A 12 16.04 -24.03 -11.89
N ILE A 13 17.26 -23.89 -11.37
CA ILE A 13 17.76 -24.61 -10.19
C ILE A 13 17.80 -23.77 -8.91
N GLY A 14 17.32 -22.53 -8.96
CA GLY A 14 17.25 -21.64 -7.79
C GLY A 14 18.60 -21.12 -7.28
N CYS A 15 19.65 -21.10 -8.09
CA CYS A 15 21.03 -20.77 -7.66
C CYS A 15 21.28 -19.30 -7.30
N HIS A 16 20.35 -18.37 -7.56
CA HIS A 16 20.46 -16.91 -7.37
C HIS A 16 21.58 -16.19 -8.17
N ALA A 17 22.31 -16.86 -9.06
CA ALA A 17 23.35 -16.23 -9.87
C ALA A 17 22.80 -14.98 -10.61
N CYS A 18 21.56 -15.06 -11.14
CA CYS A 18 20.90 -13.94 -11.81
C CYS A 18 20.65 -12.73 -10.87
N SER A 19 20.34 -12.97 -9.59
CA SER A 19 20.14 -11.93 -8.60
C SER A 19 21.46 -11.25 -8.23
N LEU A 20 22.51 -12.03 -8.04
CA LEU A 20 23.86 -11.51 -7.72
C LEU A 20 24.45 -10.73 -8.88
N ALA A 21 24.37 -11.26 -10.10
CA ALA A 21 24.85 -10.55 -11.30
C ALA A 21 24.12 -9.21 -11.50
N CYS A 22 22.80 -9.18 -11.28
CA CYS A 22 22.02 -7.95 -11.35
C CYS A 22 22.45 -6.95 -10.28
N LYS A 23 22.75 -7.42 -9.05
CA LYS A 23 23.27 -6.55 -7.98
C LYS A 23 24.63 -5.97 -8.32
N ALA A 24 25.54 -6.78 -8.83
CA ALA A 24 26.88 -6.35 -9.23
C ALA A 24 26.84 -5.35 -10.40
N GLU A 25 25.99 -5.59 -11.40
CA GLU A 25 25.89 -4.71 -12.59
C GLU A 25 25.29 -3.33 -12.28
N HIS A 26 24.41 -3.24 -11.29
CA HIS A 26 23.61 -2.04 -11.04
C HIS A 26 23.84 -1.43 -9.65
N ASP A 27 24.82 -1.90 -8.89
CA ASP A 27 25.10 -1.48 -7.52
C ASP A 27 23.82 -1.51 -6.65
N VAL A 28 23.01 -2.59 -6.79
CA VAL A 28 21.75 -2.70 -6.06
C VAL A 28 22.05 -2.98 -4.59
N PRO A 29 21.58 -2.14 -3.66
CA PRO A 29 21.86 -2.28 -2.23
C PRO A 29 21.41 -3.62 -1.66
N ILE A 30 22.05 -4.04 -0.58
CA ILE A 30 21.62 -5.22 0.18
C ILE A 30 20.21 -4.98 0.71
N GLY A 31 19.36 -6.01 0.65
CA GLY A 31 17.93 -5.92 1.02
C GLY A 31 17.01 -5.44 -0.09
N SER A 32 17.56 -4.87 -1.20
CA SER A 32 16.78 -4.46 -2.38
C SER A 32 17.05 -5.39 -3.56
N TYR A 33 16.06 -5.61 -4.42
CA TYR A 33 16.16 -6.55 -5.54
C TYR A 33 15.51 -5.98 -6.80
N ARG A 34 16.19 -6.11 -7.95
CA ARG A 34 15.63 -5.86 -9.29
C ARG A 34 15.14 -7.15 -9.95
N THR A 35 15.75 -8.28 -9.55
CA THR A 35 15.34 -9.64 -9.88
C THR A 35 15.65 -10.54 -8.68
N TRP A 36 14.77 -11.51 -8.42
CA TRP A 36 14.93 -12.47 -7.32
C TRP A 36 14.35 -13.82 -7.69
N VAL A 37 14.63 -14.82 -6.91
CA VAL A 37 14.09 -16.18 -7.12
C VAL A 37 13.28 -16.57 -5.89
N LYS A 38 11.99 -16.86 -6.10
CA LYS A 38 11.08 -17.37 -5.08
C LYS A 38 11.07 -18.89 -5.10
N TYR A 39 11.06 -19.53 -3.93
CA TYR A 39 10.96 -20.98 -3.79
C TYR A 39 9.60 -21.35 -3.21
N VAL A 40 8.93 -22.25 -3.89
CA VAL A 40 7.66 -22.81 -3.43
C VAL A 40 7.77 -24.33 -3.43
N GLU A 41 7.37 -24.96 -2.34
CA GLU A 41 7.20 -26.41 -2.25
C GLU A 41 5.73 -26.76 -2.34
N LYS A 42 5.45 -27.84 -3.08
CA LYS A 42 4.12 -28.40 -3.28
C LYS A 42 4.16 -29.89 -3.00
N GLY A 43 3.20 -30.38 -2.23
CA GLY A 43 3.12 -31.77 -1.81
C GLY A 43 3.51 -31.98 -0.36
N ALA A 44 3.37 -33.21 0.11
CA ALA A 44 3.78 -33.67 1.41
C ALA A 44 4.80 -34.80 1.25
N PHE A 45 5.76 -34.88 2.19
CA PHE A 45 6.75 -35.94 2.16
C PHE A 45 6.07 -37.34 2.13
N PRO A 46 6.54 -38.29 1.25
CA PRO A 46 7.74 -38.22 0.42
C PRO A 46 7.54 -37.52 -0.94
N ASP A 47 6.32 -37.20 -1.36
CA ASP A 47 5.99 -36.66 -2.67
C ASP A 47 6.01 -35.11 -2.66
N VAL A 48 7.18 -34.53 -2.45
CA VAL A 48 7.38 -33.06 -2.45
C VAL A 48 8.14 -32.62 -3.70
N ARG A 49 7.63 -31.57 -4.36
CA ARG A 49 8.32 -30.90 -5.45
C ARG A 49 8.61 -29.44 -5.06
N ARG A 50 9.81 -28.97 -5.40
CA ARG A 50 10.22 -27.57 -5.24
C ARG A 50 10.27 -26.89 -6.59
N PHE A 51 9.64 -25.70 -6.66
CA PHE A 51 9.59 -24.86 -7.83
C PHE A 51 10.34 -23.56 -7.59
N PHE A 52 11.07 -23.11 -8.60
CA PHE A 52 11.86 -21.88 -8.55
C PHE A 52 11.30 -20.88 -9.55
N SER A 53 10.84 -19.72 -9.07
CA SER A 53 10.29 -18.66 -9.91
C SER A 53 11.18 -17.44 -9.92
N VAL A 54 11.74 -17.13 -11.08
CA VAL A 54 12.52 -15.90 -11.28
C VAL A 54 11.57 -14.75 -11.51
N LEU A 55 11.55 -13.80 -10.59
CA LEU A 55 10.64 -12.66 -10.57
C LEU A 55 11.39 -11.36 -10.85
N ARG A 56 10.74 -10.45 -11.60
CA ARG A 56 11.31 -9.16 -12.01
C ARG A 56 10.27 -8.22 -12.60
N CYS A 57 10.70 -7.02 -13.04
CA CYS A 57 9.86 -6.15 -13.85
C CYS A 57 9.46 -6.83 -15.15
N ASN A 58 8.17 -6.76 -15.49
CA ASN A 58 7.62 -7.39 -16.68
C ASN A 58 7.66 -6.50 -17.92
N HIS A 59 8.21 -5.28 -17.85
CA HIS A 59 8.31 -4.34 -18.97
C HIS A 59 7.02 -4.23 -19.82
N CYS A 60 5.90 -4.15 -19.12
CA CYS A 60 4.54 -4.20 -19.66
C CYS A 60 4.31 -3.23 -20.82
N ASP A 61 3.54 -3.63 -21.83
CA ASP A 61 3.12 -2.71 -22.90
C ASP A 61 2.14 -1.68 -22.35
N ASP A 62 1.22 -2.06 -21.48
CA ASP A 62 0.36 -1.15 -20.74
C ASP A 62 0.88 -1.02 -19.29
N ALA A 63 1.91 -0.20 -19.11
CA ALA A 63 2.61 -0.09 -17.85
C ALA A 63 1.92 0.87 -16.87
N PRO A 64 1.17 0.39 -15.84
CA PRO A 64 0.45 1.27 -14.91
C PRO A 64 1.39 2.13 -14.06
N CYS A 65 2.62 1.69 -13.85
CA CYS A 65 3.64 2.47 -13.14
C CYS A 65 4.05 3.75 -13.89
N MET A 66 3.99 3.75 -15.24
CA MET A 66 4.22 4.96 -16.05
C MET A 66 3.04 5.94 -15.94
N THR A 67 1.81 5.42 -16.07
CA THR A 67 0.57 6.23 -16.03
C THR A 67 0.41 6.95 -14.70
N ILE A 68 0.70 6.27 -13.56
CA ILE A 68 0.54 6.86 -12.23
C ILE A 68 1.67 7.83 -11.86
N CYS A 69 2.83 7.77 -12.53
CA CYS A 69 3.99 8.60 -12.20
C CYS A 69 3.69 10.08 -12.45
N PRO A 70 3.74 10.96 -11.43
CA PRO A 70 3.32 12.36 -11.59
C PRO A 70 4.31 13.23 -12.36
N VAL A 71 5.56 12.78 -12.54
CA VAL A 71 6.67 13.57 -13.10
C VAL A 71 7.37 12.86 -14.27
N THR A 72 6.71 11.88 -14.90
CA THR A 72 7.26 11.10 -16.03
C THR A 72 8.64 10.46 -15.78
N ALA A 73 8.98 10.21 -14.50
CA ALA A 73 10.23 9.55 -14.15
C ALA A 73 10.29 8.07 -14.62
N LEU A 74 9.17 7.47 -14.95
CA LEU A 74 9.07 6.17 -15.59
C LEU A 74 8.63 6.38 -17.04
N PHE A 75 9.40 5.87 -17.98
CA PHE A 75 9.19 6.08 -19.40
C PHE A 75 9.49 4.82 -20.21
N ARG A 76 9.08 4.82 -21.47
CA ARG A 76 9.34 3.72 -22.42
C ARG A 76 10.42 4.15 -23.40
N ARG A 77 11.43 3.31 -23.58
CA ARG A 77 12.41 3.43 -24.65
C ARG A 77 11.83 2.96 -25.99
N GLU A 78 12.44 3.33 -27.10
CA GLU A 78 12.03 2.93 -28.46
C GLU A 78 12.02 1.41 -28.65
N ASN A 79 12.92 0.70 -27.97
CA ASN A 79 13.00 -0.76 -27.95
C ASN A 79 11.95 -1.44 -27.02
N GLY A 80 10.95 -0.70 -26.55
CA GLY A 80 9.86 -1.21 -25.71
C GLY A 80 10.23 -1.44 -24.25
N ILE A 81 11.47 -1.18 -23.83
CA ILE A 81 11.90 -1.31 -22.44
C ILE A 81 11.27 -0.19 -21.61
N VAL A 82 10.61 -0.55 -20.50
CA VAL A 82 10.18 0.44 -19.50
C VAL A 82 11.36 0.75 -18.61
N ASP A 83 11.82 1.99 -18.61
CA ASP A 83 12.98 2.47 -17.85
C ASP A 83 12.61 3.53 -16.81
N PHE A 84 13.57 4.04 -16.08
CA PHE A 84 13.38 5.06 -15.05
C PHE A 84 14.50 6.11 -15.04
N ASP A 85 14.09 7.34 -14.71
CA ASP A 85 14.99 8.47 -14.54
C ASP A 85 15.06 8.84 -13.02
N ARG A 86 16.26 8.67 -12.43
CA ARG A 86 16.53 9.04 -11.04
C ARG A 86 16.41 10.55 -10.81
N GLU A 87 16.78 11.35 -11.83
CA GLU A 87 16.78 12.79 -11.71
C GLU A 87 15.36 13.36 -11.64
N ALA A 88 14.44 12.82 -12.43
CA ALA A 88 13.03 13.22 -12.41
C ALA A 88 12.27 12.69 -11.20
N CYS A 89 12.70 11.58 -10.60
CA CYS A 89 11.96 10.90 -9.54
C CYS A 89 11.90 11.71 -8.23
N ILE A 90 10.69 11.86 -7.68
CA ILE A 90 10.41 12.54 -6.40
C ILE A 90 10.24 11.59 -5.20
N GLY A 91 10.25 10.28 -5.44
CA GLY A 91 10.10 9.27 -4.40
C GLY A 91 8.70 9.17 -3.77
N CYS A 92 7.64 9.44 -4.54
CA CYS A 92 6.23 9.40 -4.06
C CYS A 92 5.67 7.98 -3.88
N LYS A 93 6.41 6.95 -4.31
CA LYS A 93 6.05 5.53 -4.15
C LYS A 93 4.78 5.07 -4.90
N ALA A 94 4.09 5.95 -5.64
CA ALA A 94 2.85 5.62 -6.33
C ALA A 94 3.01 4.47 -7.34
N CYS A 95 4.15 4.42 -8.04
CA CYS A 95 4.47 3.35 -9.00
C CYS A 95 4.54 1.95 -8.36
N MET A 96 4.92 1.86 -7.07
CA MET A 96 4.91 0.60 -6.31
C MET A 96 3.48 0.10 -6.06
N GLN A 97 2.52 1.02 -5.85
CA GLN A 97 1.10 0.65 -5.70
C GLN A 97 0.42 0.32 -7.03
N ALA A 98 0.97 0.79 -8.13
CA ALA A 98 0.44 0.50 -9.45
C ALA A 98 0.96 -0.82 -10.04
N CYS A 99 2.17 -1.25 -9.66
CA CYS A 99 2.81 -2.44 -10.21
C CYS A 99 2.24 -3.73 -9.61
N PRO A 100 1.53 -4.57 -10.39
CA PRO A 100 0.97 -5.80 -9.86
C PRO A 100 2.01 -6.91 -9.60
N TYR A 101 3.27 -6.70 -10.01
CA TYR A 101 4.35 -7.69 -9.94
C TYR A 101 5.33 -7.43 -8.80
N ASP A 102 5.12 -6.38 -8.01
CA ASP A 102 6.00 -5.95 -6.91
C ASP A 102 7.47 -5.70 -7.35
N ALA A 103 7.64 -5.21 -8.57
CA ALA A 103 8.94 -5.14 -9.23
C ALA A 103 9.68 -3.81 -9.02
N LEU A 104 9.16 -2.91 -8.17
CA LEU A 104 9.78 -1.62 -7.86
C LEU A 104 10.14 -1.57 -6.37
N TYR A 105 11.27 -0.95 -6.09
CA TYR A 105 11.71 -0.64 -4.73
C TYR A 105 12.16 0.82 -4.63
N ILE A 106 12.25 1.37 -3.43
CA ILE A 106 12.88 2.67 -3.20
C ILE A 106 14.35 2.44 -2.84
N HIS A 107 15.24 3.04 -3.63
CA HIS A 107 16.67 2.99 -3.33
C HIS A 107 16.93 3.70 -1.99
N PRO A 108 17.56 3.04 -1.01
CA PRO A 108 17.72 3.60 0.32
C PRO A 108 18.51 4.92 0.34
N ASP A 109 19.60 5.01 -0.44
CA ASP A 109 20.47 6.20 -0.46
C ASP A 109 19.93 7.32 -1.35
N HIS A 110 19.34 6.97 -2.51
CA HIS A 110 18.86 7.96 -3.48
C HIS A 110 17.42 8.41 -3.23
N GLY A 111 16.62 7.65 -2.49
CA GLY A 111 15.20 7.91 -2.28
C GLY A 111 14.36 7.84 -3.56
N THR A 112 14.86 7.19 -4.61
CA THR A 112 14.21 7.07 -5.92
C THR A 112 13.62 5.69 -6.13
N ALA A 113 12.51 5.60 -6.89
CA ALA A 113 11.96 4.33 -7.29
C ALA A 113 12.82 3.71 -8.40
N GLU A 114 13.24 2.47 -8.18
CA GLU A 114 14.05 1.72 -9.13
C GLU A 114 13.47 0.32 -9.38
N LYS A 115 13.91 -0.29 -10.48
CA LYS A 115 13.45 -1.60 -10.92
C LYS A 115 14.42 -2.20 -11.94
N CYS A 116 14.18 -3.43 -12.39
CA CYS A 116 14.86 -3.94 -13.59
C CYS A 116 14.61 -2.98 -14.77
N ASN A 117 15.68 -2.52 -15.40
CA ASN A 117 15.66 -1.68 -16.59
C ASN A 117 16.10 -2.45 -17.85
N PHE A 118 16.03 -3.78 -17.82
CA PHE A 118 16.45 -4.69 -18.88
C PHE A 118 17.94 -4.59 -19.24
N CYS A 119 18.74 -3.95 -18.39
CA CYS A 119 20.14 -3.59 -18.70
C CYS A 119 20.26 -2.87 -20.05
N ALA A 120 19.43 -1.83 -20.28
CA ALA A 120 19.32 -1.13 -21.57
C ALA A 120 20.70 -0.71 -22.12
N HIS A 121 21.61 -0.27 -21.22
CA HIS A 121 22.99 0.09 -21.60
C HIS A 121 23.80 -1.06 -22.20
N ARG A 122 23.43 -2.33 -21.94
CA ARG A 122 24.06 -3.50 -22.57
C ARG A 122 23.33 -3.90 -23.83
N VAL A 123 22.00 -4.01 -23.75
CA VAL A 123 21.16 -4.50 -24.87
C VAL A 123 21.24 -3.55 -26.06
N GLU A 124 21.35 -2.24 -25.83
CA GLU A 124 21.57 -1.24 -26.89
C GLU A 124 22.97 -1.34 -27.53
N ASN A 125 23.89 -2.07 -26.92
CA ASN A 125 25.21 -2.42 -27.46
C ASN A 125 25.31 -3.91 -27.83
N GLU A 126 24.20 -4.56 -28.17
CA GLU A 126 24.11 -5.95 -28.60
C GLU A 126 24.62 -6.98 -27.58
N MET A 127 24.76 -6.59 -26.31
CA MET A 127 25.18 -7.48 -25.21
C MET A 127 23.97 -7.99 -24.43
N GLU A 128 23.99 -9.26 -24.05
CA GLU A 128 22.98 -9.81 -23.17
C GLU A 128 23.01 -9.22 -21.74
N PRO A 129 21.85 -9.11 -21.08
CA PRO A 129 21.80 -8.80 -19.65
C PRO A 129 22.57 -9.83 -18.81
N PRO A 130 23.35 -9.41 -17.79
CA PRO A 130 24.17 -10.32 -16.99
C PRO A 130 23.38 -11.45 -16.34
N CYS A 131 22.11 -11.22 -15.99
CA CYS A 131 21.25 -12.25 -15.42
C CYS A 131 20.94 -13.41 -16.38
N ALA A 132 20.99 -13.19 -17.70
CA ALA A 132 20.88 -14.25 -18.70
C ALA A 132 22.25 -14.91 -18.90
N THR A 133 23.30 -14.11 -19.10
CA THR A 133 24.66 -14.60 -19.35
C THR A 133 25.18 -15.53 -18.26
N VAL A 134 24.92 -15.22 -16.95
CA VAL A 134 25.41 -16.04 -15.84
C VAL A 134 24.53 -17.24 -15.50
N CYS A 135 23.39 -17.43 -16.20
CA CYS A 135 22.48 -18.51 -15.89
C CYS A 135 23.06 -19.87 -16.33
N PRO A 136 23.48 -20.76 -15.39
CA PRO A 136 24.21 -21.97 -15.74
C PRO A 136 23.36 -22.99 -16.51
N THR A 137 22.05 -22.88 -16.42
CA THR A 137 21.07 -23.78 -17.07
C THR A 137 20.37 -23.13 -18.27
N GLU A 138 20.77 -21.90 -18.63
CA GLU A 138 20.07 -21.09 -19.66
C GLU A 138 18.55 -21.00 -19.46
N SER A 139 18.11 -20.96 -18.20
CA SER A 139 16.70 -20.81 -17.86
C SER A 139 16.15 -19.44 -18.23
N ILE A 140 17.01 -18.40 -18.32
CA ILE A 140 16.63 -17.03 -18.64
C ILE A 140 17.06 -16.72 -20.07
N ILE A 141 16.09 -16.58 -20.98
CA ILE A 141 16.30 -16.29 -22.39
C ILE A 141 15.81 -14.87 -22.67
N VAL A 142 16.58 -14.13 -23.46
CA VAL A 142 16.35 -12.71 -23.78
C VAL A 142 16.36 -12.51 -25.30
N GLY A 143 15.52 -11.63 -25.80
CA GLY A 143 15.50 -11.28 -27.22
C GLY A 143 14.35 -10.36 -27.60
N ASP A 144 14.33 -9.96 -28.86
CA ASP A 144 13.23 -9.21 -29.45
C ASP A 144 12.09 -10.17 -29.83
N MET A 145 10.91 -9.95 -29.27
CA MET A 145 9.74 -10.78 -29.58
C MET A 145 9.10 -10.47 -30.95
N ASP A 146 9.47 -9.35 -31.58
CA ASP A 146 9.00 -8.95 -32.89
C ASP A 146 9.90 -9.47 -34.03
N ASP A 147 11.11 -9.92 -33.71
CA ASP A 147 12.01 -10.54 -34.68
C ASP A 147 11.72 -12.03 -34.78
N PRO A 148 11.23 -12.53 -35.94
CA PRO A 148 10.95 -13.95 -36.14
C PRO A 148 12.18 -14.86 -35.99
N ALA A 149 13.39 -14.35 -36.23
CA ALA A 149 14.64 -15.10 -36.07
C ALA A 149 15.09 -15.19 -34.60
N SER A 150 14.52 -14.38 -33.72
CA SER A 150 14.83 -14.36 -32.30
C SER A 150 14.43 -15.66 -31.60
N ARG A 151 15.31 -16.20 -30.74
CA ARG A 151 15.02 -17.36 -29.90
C ARG A 151 13.78 -17.13 -29.04
N VAL A 152 13.55 -15.90 -28.56
CA VAL A 152 12.37 -15.52 -27.75
C VAL A 152 11.09 -15.64 -28.58
N SER A 153 11.06 -15.07 -29.78
CA SER A 153 9.90 -15.17 -30.68
C SER A 153 9.56 -16.62 -31.00
N HIS A 154 10.57 -17.42 -31.31
CA HIS A 154 10.41 -18.85 -31.59
C HIS A 154 9.85 -19.63 -30.38
N LEU A 155 10.32 -19.34 -29.16
CA LEU A 155 9.83 -20.00 -27.95
C LEU A 155 8.38 -19.60 -27.62
N ILE A 156 8.03 -18.32 -27.75
CA ILE A 156 6.67 -17.84 -27.50
C ILE A 156 5.67 -18.46 -28.50
N SER A 157 6.08 -18.63 -29.76
CA SER A 157 5.22 -19.18 -30.83
C SER A 157 5.05 -20.71 -30.75
N ASN A 158 6.08 -21.44 -30.29
CA ASN A 158 6.11 -22.91 -30.38
C ASN A 158 5.99 -23.63 -29.02
N ARG A 159 6.01 -22.90 -27.88
CA ARG A 159 5.85 -23.49 -26.57
C ARG A 159 4.63 -22.93 -25.88
N GLN A 160 4.04 -23.72 -25.00
CA GLN A 160 3.03 -23.23 -24.09
C GLN A 160 3.71 -22.32 -23.05
N VAL A 161 3.37 -21.04 -23.10
CA VAL A 161 3.88 -20.04 -22.16
C VAL A 161 2.75 -19.47 -21.33
N SER A 162 3.05 -19.14 -20.10
CA SER A 162 2.18 -18.42 -19.17
C SER A 162 2.74 -17.06 -18.82
N VAL A 163 1.90 -16.16 -18.35
CA VAL A 163 2.28 -14.84 -17.83
C VAL A 163 1.69 -14.66 -16.43
N ARG A 164 2.30 -13.81 -15.62
CA ARG A 164 1.77 -13.48 -14.30
C ARG A 164 0.63 -12.47 -14.43
N LYS A 165 -0.45 -12.68 -13.65
CA LYS A 165 -1.58 -11.76 -13.48
C LYS A 165 -2.15 -11.21 -14.81
N PRO A 166 -2.55 -12.06 -15.75
CA PRO A 166 -3.12 -11.63 -17.03
C PRO A 166 -4.39 -10.79 -16.86
N GLU A 167 -5.14 -11.02 -15.77
CA GLU A 167 -6.37 -10.30 -15.40
C GLU A 167 -6.15 -8.80 -15.16
N LYS A 168 -4.91 -8.38 -14.95
CA LYS A 168 -4.56 -6.95 -14.76
C LYS A 168 -4.47 -6.18 -16.08
N GLY A 169 -4.51 -6.86 -17.22
CA GLY A 169 -4.50 -6.25 -18.56
C GLY A 169 -3.24 -5.45 -18.89
N THR A 170 -2.13 -5.69 -18.20
CA THR A 170 -0.89 -4.90 -18.38
C THR A 170 -0.05 -5.31 -19.58
N ARG A 171 -0.41 -6.40 -20.28
CA ARG A 171 0.38 -7.00 -21.38
C ARG A 171 1.86 -7.17 -21.02
N PRO A 172 2.17 -8.09 -20.07
CA PRO A 172 3.53 -8.30 -19.59
C PRO A 172 4.41 -8.96 -20.67
N LYS A 173 5.71 -8.66 -20.65
CA LYS A 173 6.73 -9.23 -21.56
C LYS A 173 7.73 -10.12 -20.81
N VAL A 174 7.28 -10.80 -19.77
CA VAL A 174 7.97 -11.92 -19.14
C VAL A 174 7.07 -13.13 -19.26
N PHE A 175 7.55 -14.12 -19.97
CA PHE A 175 6.84 -15.37 -20.28
C PHE A 175 7.49 -16.52 -19.52
N TYR A 176 6.69 -17.47 -19.05
CA TYR A 176 7.15 -18.64 -18.31
C TYR A 176 6.79 -19.92 -19.07
N ILE A 177 7.80 -20.73 -19.40
CA ILE A 177 7.63 -22.09 -19.88
C ILE A 177 7.51 -22.99 -18.65
N GLU A 178 6.54 -23.91 -18.66
CA GLU A 178 6.21 -24.79 -17.53
C GLU A 178 6.02 -24.05 -16.20
N GLY A 179 5.38 -22.87 -16.29
CA GLY A 179 5.12 -22.01 -15.14
C GLY A 179 4.15 -22.64 -14.16
N GLU A 180 4.62 -22.99 -12.96
CA GLU A 180 3.78 -23.54 -11.89
C GLU A 180 2.89 -22.42 -11.28
N PRO A 181 1.55 -22.53 -11.36
CA PRO A 181 0.64 -21.48 -10.90
C PRO A 181 0.84 -21.11 -9.41
N THR A 182 1.12 -22.08 -8.55
CA THR A 182 1.32 -21.85 -7.11
C THR A 182 2.56 -21.03 -6.80
N ALA A 183 3.56 -21.06 -7.68
CA ALA A 183 4.79 -20.29 -7.53
C ALA A 183 4.71 -18.90 -8.21
N LEU A 184 3.84 -18.76 -9.23
CA LEU A 184 3.66 -17.52 -9.99
C LEU A 184 2.55 -16.61 -9.44
N THR A 185 1.56 -17.19 -8.72
CA THR A 185 0.42 -16.45 -8.17
C THR A 185 0.63 -16.14 -6.70
N PRO A 186 0.68 -14.87 -6.30
CA PRO A 186 0.84 -14.48 -4.90
C PRO A 186 -0.29 -15.03 -4.02
N GLY A 187 0.08 -15.51 -2.83
CA GLY A 187 -0.88 -16.01 -1.85
C GLY A 187 -1.50 -17.37 -2.18
N MET A 188 -1.00 -18.08 -3.21
CA MET A 188 -1.34 -19.49 -3.42
C MET A 188 -0.45 -20.46 -2.64
N ALA A 189 0.70 -20.02 -2.16
CA ALA A 189 1.56 -20.78 -1.28
C ALA A 189 1.54 -20.16 0.13
N ASP A 190 1.47 -21.01 1.15
CA ASP A 190 1.48 -20.57 2.54
C ASP A 190 2.80 -19.83 2.85
N PRO A 191 2.74 -18.58 3.36
CA PRO A 191 3.92 -17.83 3.75
C PRO A 191 4.52 -18.23 5.09
N SER A 192 3.90 -19.14 5.83
CA SER A 192 4.29 -19.53 7.20
C SER A 192 5.60 -20.32 7.27
N GLY A 193 6.16 -20.73 6.12
CA GLY A 193 7.44 -21.43 6.07
C GLY A 193 8.58 -20.61 6.66
N GLY A 194 9.42 -21.23 7.48
CA GLY A 194 10.66 -20.62 7.95
C GLY A 194 11.58 -20.32 6.76
N TYR A 195 12.00 -19.06 6.61
CA TYR A 195 12.96 -18.67 5.59
C TYR A 195 14.36 -19.18 5.95
N LEU A 196 15.07 -19.68 4.97
CA LEU A 196 16.42 -20.19 5.14
C LEU A 196 17.48 -19.07 5.29
N TRP A 197 17.11 -17.83 4.97
CA TRP A 197 18.03 -16.69 4.83
C TRP A 197 17.74 -15.54 5.78
N ALA A 198 18.59 -14.52 5.72
CA ALA A 198 18.54 -13.36 6.61
C ALA A 198 17.26 -12.54 6.52
N ASP A 199 16.56 -12.55 5.40
CA ASP A 199 15.28 -11.85 5.20
C ASP A 199 14.13 -12.60 5.89
N ARG A 200 14.25 -12.85 7.17
CA ARG A 200 13.23 -13.57 7.93
C ARG A 200 12.07 -12.68 8.32
N ARG A 201 10.86 -13.21 8.19
CA ARG A 201 9.71 -12.64 8.87
C ARG A 201 9.81 -12.84 10.36
N GLY A 202 9.33 -11.87 11.13
CA GLY A 202 9.29 -11.95 12.60
C GLY A 202 10.59 -11.60 13.31
N VAL A 203 11.70 -11.44 12.62
CA VAL A 203 12.84 -10.70 13.16
C VAL A 203 12.46 -9.23 13.00
N GLU A 204 12.54 -8.44 14.08
CA GLU A 204 12.30 -7.01 14.02
C GLU A 204 13.05 -6.42 12.83
N LYS A 205 12.28 -5.88 11.87
CA LYS A 205 12.70 -5.43 10.54
C LYS A 205 13.95 -4.56 10.56
N THR A 206 14.13 -3.82 11.65
CA THR A 206 15.14 -2.80 11.79
C THR A 206 16.50 -3.32 12.20
N ASN A 207 16.54 -4.42 12.95
CA ASN A 207 17.77 -4.74 13.68
C ASN A 207 18.74 -5.63 12.92
N TYR A 208 18.29 -6.40 11.93
CA TYR A 208 19.20 -7.30 11.25
C TYR A 208 19.90 -6.65 10.04
N ILE A 209 19.18 -5.94 9.19
CA ILE A 209 19.77 -5.31 8.00
C ILE A 209 20.44 -4.00 8.37
N THR A 210 19.80 -3.15 9.17
CA THR A 210 20.36 -1.86 9.55
C THR A 210 21.51 -1.96 10.55
N SER A 211 21.44 -2.87 11.52
CA SER A 211 22.54 -3.05 12.48
C SER A 211 23.79 -3.70 11.88
N ARG A 212 23.63 -4.46 10.79
CA ARG A 212 24.78 -5.11 10.14
C ARG A 212 25.39 -4.27 9.03
N PHE A 213 24.64 -3.33 8.46
CA PHE A 213 25.05 -2.53 7.29
C PHE A 213 24.72 -1.03 7.43
N ASP A 214 24.35 -0.57 8.62
CA ASP A 214 24.25 0.86 8.90
C ASP A 214 25.67 1.44 8.82
N PRO A 215 25.96 2.36 7.90
CA PRO A 215 27.26 3.00 7.80
C PRO A 215 27.66 3.76 9.09
N ASN A 216 26.69 4.09 9.95
CA ASN A 216 26.93 4.69 11.27
C ASN A 216 27.13 3.66 12.39
N ASN A 217 26.69 2.39 12.18
CA ASN A 217 26.92 1.25 13.08
C ASN A 217 27.74 0.13 12.42
N GLY A 218 28.32 0.39 11.28
CA GLY A 218 28.74 -0.58 10.30
C GLY A 218 30.13 -1.15 10.44
N VAL A 219 30.73 -1.14 11.61
CA VAL A 219 31.88 -1.99 11.90
C VAL A 219 31.51 -2.85 13.08
N PRO A 220 31.56 -4.22 12.99
CA PRO A 220 31.53 -5.01 14.19
C PRO A 220 32.63 -4.48 15.12
N PRO A 221 32.37 -4.34 16.43
CA PRO A 221 33.34 -3.80 17.34
C PRO A 221 34.66 -4.52 17.11
N SER A 222 35.69 -3.74 16.77
CA SER A 222 37.04 -4.27 16.65
C SER A 222 37.32 -5.00 17.96
N THR A 223 38.10 -6.08 17.88
CA THR A 223 38.47 -6.89 19.03
C THR A 223 39.06 -6.09 20.19
N GLU A 224 39.52 -4.86 19.96
CA GLU A 224 39.99 -3.90 20.97
C GLU A 224 38.88 -3.30 21.86
N SER A 225 37.61 -3.23 21.40
CA SER A 225 36.53 -2.74 22.26
C SER A 225 35.92 -3.85 23.14
N ALA A 226 36.18 -5.11 22.83
CA ALA A 226 35.75 -6.25 23.65
C ALA A 226 36.64 -6.44 24.92
N GLU A 227 37.87 -5.92 24.92
CA GLU A 227 38.76 -6.05 26.08
C GLU A 227 38.45 -5.04 27.21
N LYS A 228 37.71 -3.97 26.94
CA LYS A 228 37.40 -2.95 27.97
C LYS A 228 36.19 -3.26 28.86
N HIS A 229 35.45 -4.34 28.61
CA HIS A 229 34.30 -4.74 29.41
C HIS A 229 34.46 -6.09 30.14
N SER A 230 35.67 -6.64 30.20
CA SER A 230 35.96 -7.86 30.98
C SER A 230 36.58 -7.53 32.33
N ASN A 231 35.82 -6.99 33.25
CA ASN A 231 36.11 -7.11 34.66
C ASN A 231 35.16 -8.12 35.29
N GLY A 232 35.66 -9.34 35.47
CA GLY A 232 35.21 -10.26 36.50
C GLY A 232 34.12 -11.26 36.14
N SER A 233 34.31 -12.09 35.11
CA SER A 233 33.81 -13.47 35.17
C SER A 233 34.57 -14.37 34.19
N THR A 234 35.26 -15.35 34.71
CA THR A 234 35.98 -16.38 33.96
C THR A 234 35.00 -17.22 33.16
N ILE A 235 34.94 -17.02 31.85
CA ILE A 235 34.24 -17.92 30.94
C ILE A 235 35.15 -19.15 30.71
N ARG A 236 34.82 -20.27 31.33
CA ARG A 236 35.37 -21.56 30.97
C ARG A 236 35.05 -21.85 29.51
N ARG A 237 36.07 -21.99 28.65
CA ARG A 237 35.96 -22.60 27.34
C ARG A 237 35.42 -24.01 27.50
N LYS A 238 34.23 -24.27 26.93
CA LYS A 238 33.75 -25.64 26.70
C LYS A 238 34.51 -26.20 25.50
N GLU A 239 35.18 -27.30 25.72
CA GLU A 239 35.75 -28.15 24.67
C GLU A 239 34.65 -28.67 23.73
N PRO A 240 34.95 -28.96 22.44
CA PRO A 240 33.98 -29.50 21.50
C PRO A 240 33.50 -30.87 21.98
N ALA A 241 32.18 -31.05 22.00
CA ALA A 241 31.54 -32.29 22.39
C ALA A 241 31.92 -33.42 21.42
N ARG A 242 32.43 -34.50 21.99
CA ARG A 242 32.60 -35.79 21.31
C ARG A 242 31.24 -36.36 20.90
N ASP A 243 31.26 -37.15 19.84
CA ASP A 243 30.14 -37.85 19.24
C ASP A 243 29.18 -38.45 20.28
N ARG A 244 27.89 -38.12 20.14
CA ARG A 244 26.82 -38.78 20.90
C ARG A 244 26.20 -39.89 20.07
N ASP A 245 26.06 -41.02 20.71
CA ASP A 245 25.39 -42.21 20.26
C ASP A 245 23.94 -41.96 19.79
N PRO A 246 23.40 -42.64 18.76
CA PRO A 246 22.08 -42.38 18.17
C PRO A 246 20.87 -42.80 19.02
N GLY A 247 21.05 -43.12 20.30
CA GLY A 247 20.04 -43.78 21.13
C GLY A 247 19.21 -42.88 22.07
N ASP A 248 19.54 -41.59 22.24
CA ASP A 248 18.91 -40.78 23.30
C ASP A 248 18.05 -39.63 22.74
N ILE A 249 16.83 -39.95 22.29
CA ILE A 249 15.79 -38.99 21.96
C ILE A 249 14.76 -38.98 23.10
N SER A 250 15.11 -38.40 24.22
CA SER A 250 14.14 -38.00 25.24
C SER A 250 14.56 -36.68 25.86
N SER A 251 13.72 -35.66 25.68
CA SER A 251 13.76 -34.29 26.22
C SER A 251 14.33 -33.19 25.31
N ALA A 252 13.63 -32.89 24.23
CA ALA A 252 13.65 -31.53 23.65
C ALA A 252 12.24 -30.97 23.76
N SER A 253 12.01 -30.08 24.72
CA SER A 253 10.80 -29.29 24.86
C SER A 253 10.81 -28.15 23.80
N GLY A 254 10.52 -28.53 22.57
CA GLY A 254 10.26 -27.59 21.46
C GLY A 254 8.88 -27.93 20.94
N THR A 255 7.97 -26.96 20.95
CA THR A 255 6.66 -27.07 20.32
C THR A 255 6.82 -27.48 18.85
N PRO A 256 6.23 -28.59 18.40
CA PRO A 256 6.30 -28.96 16.99
C PRO A 256 5.59 -27.95 16.10
N PRO A 257 6.01 -27.80 14.84
CA PRO A 257 5.36 -26.88 13.90
C PRO A 257 3.89 -27.28 13.69
N VAL A 258 3.02 -26.29 13.61
CA VAL A 258 1.55 -26.41 13.61
C VAL A 258 1.00 -27.40 12.58
N GLY A 259 1.68 -27.62 11.46
CA GLY A 259 1.31 -28.63 10.44
C GLY A 259 1.39 -30.09 10.88
N TRP A 260 2.08 -30.40 11.98
CA TRP A 260 2.17 -31.76 12.55
C TRP A 260 1.00 -32.12 13.47
N LEU A 261 0.30 -31.09 13.99
CA LEU A 261 -0.76 -31.26 14.99
C LEU A 261 -2.12 -31.64 14.37
N SER A 262 -2.34 -31.37 13.08
CA SER A 262 -3.65 -31.56 12.47
C SER A 262 -3.99 -33.00 12.07
N SER A 263 -3.00 -33.90 11.95
CA SER A 263 -3.23 -35.27 11.49
C SER A 263 -3.35 -36.32 12.60
N ASN A 264 -2.97 -35.98 13.84
CA ASN A 264 -2.85 -36.97 14.93
C ASN A 264 -3.54 -36.60 16.26
N LEU A 265 -4.28 -35.45 16.30
CA LEU A 265 -4.99 -35.04 17.51
C LEU A 265 -6.48 -35.35 17.42
N PRO A 266 -7.14 -35.72 18.54
CA PRO A 266 -8.59 -35.79 18.60
C PRO A 266 -9.23 -34.42 18.24
N PRO A 267 -10.42 -34.38 17.60
CA PRO A 267 -11.02 -33.15 17.10
C PRO A 267 -11.13 -32.00 18.11
N ALA A 268 -11.34 -32.30 19.37
CA ALA A 268 -11.40 -31.31 20.45
C ALA A 268 -10.04 -30.67 20.77
N ALA A 269 -8.95 -31.44 20.71
CA ALA A 269 -7.59 -30.94 20.96
C ALA A 269 -7.05 -30.15 19.74
N ALA A 270 -7.45 -30.54 18.53
CA ALA A 270 -7.14 -29.78 17.32
C ALA A 270 -7.88 -28.43 17.31
N ALA A 271 -9.14 -28.37 17.72
CA ALA A 271 -9.89 -27.14 17.87
C ALA A 271 -9.30 -26.21 18.93
N GLN A 272 -8.76 -26.77 20.02
CA GLN A 272 -8.13 -25.99 21.09
C GLN A 272 -6.74 -25.48 20.68
N ALA A 273 -5.96 -26.25 19.92
CA ALA A 273 -4.69 -25.83 19.35
C ALA A 273 -4.88 -24.73 18.28
N LEU A 274 -5.93 -24.85 17.45
CA LEU A 274 -6.34 -23.83 16.49
C LEU A 274 -6.82 -22.55 17.17
N ALA A 275 -7.59 -22.64 18.27
CA ALA A 275 -8.00 -21.49 19.05
C ALA A 275 -6.82 -20.77 19.73
N THR A 276 -5.80 -21.52 20.17
CA THR A 276 -4.57 -20.94 20.75
C THR A 276 -3.70 -20.27 19.68
N ALA A 277 -3.62 -20.85 18.48
CA ALA A 277 -2.94 -20.24 17.33
C ALA A 277 -3.67 -18.98 16.83
N ALA A 278 -5.01 -18.99 16.86
CA ALA A 278 -5.84 -17.83 16.54
C ALA A 278 -5.62 -16.66 17.53
N MET A 279 -5.36 -16.95 18.80
CA MET A 279 -5.00 -15.94 19.79
C MET A 279 -3.59 -15.38 19.61
N GLN A 280 -2.70 -16.08 18.91
CA GLN A 280 -1.34 -15.62 18.56
C GLN A 280 -1.25 -14.86 17.24
N GLY A 281 -2.39 -14.71 16.53
CA GLY A 281 -2.64 -13.63 15.53
C GLY A 281 -1.95 -13.74 14.18
N GLU A 282 -1.22 -14.78 13.81
CA GLU A 282 -0.44 -14.80 12.56
C GLU A 282 -0.63 -16.04 11.65
N ALA A 283 -1.17 -17.15 12.12
CA ALA A 283 -1.21 -18.39 11.33
C ALA A 283 -2.52 -18.60 10.54
N ASP A 284 -3.66 -18.07 11.00
CA ASP A 284 -4.98 -18.57 10.56
C ASP A 284 -5.64 -17.84 9.39
N PHE A 285 -5.01 -16.80 8.85
CA PHE A 285 -5.64 -16.02 7.79
C PHE A 285 -5.65 -16.73 6.42
N TYR A 286 -4.83 -17.76 6.28
CA TYR A 286 -4.63 -18.46 5.00
C TYR A 286 -5.18 -19.89 4.98
N THR A 287 -5.49 -20.50 6.11
CA THR A 287 -5.85 -21.92 6.20
C THR A 287 -7.26 -22.25 5.70
N GLY A 288 -8.22 -21.36 5.81
CA GLY A 288 -9.61 -21.58 5.38
C GLY A 288 -9.84 -21.71 3.86
N ALA A 289 -8.83 -21.39 3.03
CA ALA A 289 -8.94 -21.43 1.57
C ALA A 289 -8.34 -22.71 0.94
N TRP A 290 -7.71 -23.56 1.74
CA TRP A 290 -6.84 -24.65 1.27
C TRP A 290 -7.39 -26.06 1.53
N GLU A 291 -8.59 -26.17 2.09
CA GLU A 291 -9.25 -27.49 2.27
C GLU A 291 -9.45 -28.15 0.90
N GLY A 292 -8.70 -29.24 0.66
CA GLY A 292 -8.74 -30.04 -0.57
C GLY A 292 -7.65 -29.75 -1.59
N LEU A 293 -6.75 -28.77 -1.36
CA LEU A 293 -5.60 -28.50 -2.22
C LEU A 293 -4.34 -29.22 -1.71
N THR A 294 -3.47 -29.59 -2.65
CA THR A 294 -2.14 -30.12 -2.31
C THR A 294 -1.39 -29.10 -1.46
N PRO A 295 -0.82 -29.49 -0.29
CA PRO A 295 -0.10 -28.56 0.59
C PRO A 295 0.98 -27.80 -0.20
N THR A 296 0.95 -26.48 -0.11
CA THR A 296 1.91 -25.60 -0.77
C THR A 296 2.46 -24.61 0.23
N ARG A 297 3.79 -24.43 0.25
CA ARG A 297 4.43 -23.47 1.15
C ARG A 297 5.52 -22.65 0.44
N THR A 298 5.67 -21.41 0.81
CA THR A 298 6.81 -20.58 0.41
C THR A 298 8.01 -20.94 1.30
N VAL A 299 9.08 -21.43 0.69
CA VAL A 299 10.31 -21.79 1.40
C VAL A 299 11.27 -20.62 1.46
N TYR A 300 11.36 -19.85 0.38
CA TYR A 300 12.20 -18.68 0.29
C TYR A 300 11.50 -17.60 -0.55
N ASP A 301 11.55 -16.39 -0.08
CA ASP A 301 11.21 -15.18 -0.83
C ASP A 301 12.01 -14.01 -0.26
N VAL A 302 12.11 -12.91 -1.02
CA VAL A 302 12.68 -11.67 -0.53
C VAL A 302 11.63 -10.89 0.26
N TYR A 303 12.11 -10.06 1.18
CA TYR A 303 11.20 -9.20 1.94
C TYR A 303 10.65 -8.07 1.04
N HIS A 304 9.37 -7.84 1.13
CA HIS A 304 8.68 -6.73 0.49
C HIS A 304 7.99 -5.86 1.53
N ASP A 305 8.02 -4.53 1.32
CA ASP A 305 7.35 -3.59 2.22
C ASP A 305 5.84 -3.78 2.18
N GLU A 306 5.25 -4.10 3.34
CA GLU A 306 3.82 -4.35 3.46
C GLU A 306 2.97 -3.08 3.35
N ALA A 307 3.49 -1.95 3.81
CA ALA A 307 2.78 -0.67 3.84
C ALA A 307 3.63 0.46 3.26
N VAL A 308 3.65 0.54 1.93
CA VAL A 308 4.36 1.58 1.16
C VAL A 308 3.79 2.97 1.45
N TRP A 309 2.45 3.07 1.57
CA TRP A 309 1.71 4.25 1.98
C TRP A 309 1.25 4.09 3.43
N GLY A 310 2.04 4.63 4.36
CA GLY A 310 1.82 4.50 5.80
C GLY A 310 0.80 5.49 6.37
N TRP A 311 0.92 5.77 7.68
CA TRP A 311 0.02 6.65 8.42
C TRP A 311 -0.09 8.08 7.86
N ARG A 312 0.98 8.60 7.22
CA ARG A 312 0.95 9.93 6.59
C ARG A 312 -0.09 10.02 5.49
N VAL A 313 -0.25 8.95 4.71
CA VAL A 313 -1.25 8.87 3.65
C VAL A 313 -2.66 8.83 4.25
N SER A 314 -2.89 8.05 5.31
CA SER A 314 -4.18 8.07 6.02
C SER A 314 -4.48 9.46 6.61
N ALA A 315 -3.48 10.09 7.21
CA ALA A 315 -3.63 11.43 7.80
C ALA A 315 -3.94 12.50 6.76
N TYR A 316 -3.31 12.47 5.56
CA TYR A 316 -3.62 13.44 4.53
C TYR A 316 -5.03 13.24 3.94
N LEU A 317 -5.51 12.01 3.80
CA LEU A 317 -6.88 11.74 3.37
C LEU A 317 -7.88 12.35 4.34
N TRP A 318 -7.69 12.12 5.63
CA TRP A 318 -8.51 12.68 6.70
C TRP A 318 -8.45 14.22 6.74
N THR A 319 -7.26 14.82 6.78
CA THR A 319 -7.12 16.29 6.84
C THR A 319 -7.64 16.98 5.58
N LYS A 320 -7.51 16.34 4.41
CA LYS A 320 -8.11 16.78 3.16
C LYS A 320 -9.63 16.79 3.23
N SER A 321 -10.24 15.74 3.81
CA SER A 321 -11.68 15.65 4.02
C SER A 321 -12.19 16.73 4.98
N LEU A 322 -11.43 17.03 6.06
CA LEU A 322 -11.70 18.14 6.97
C LEU A 322 -11.65 19.51 6.24
N ALA A 323 -10.60 19.73 5.44
CA ALA A 323 -10.44 20.98 4.69
C ALA A 323 -11.58 21.20 3.70
N ALA A 324 -11.86 20.22 2.85
CA ALA A 324 -12.92 20.30 1.86
C ALA A 324 -14.31 20.44 2.53
N GLY A 325 -14.57 19.64 3.56
CA GLY A 325 -15.84 19.65 4.29
C GLY A 325 -16.12 20.96 5.02
N ALA A 326 -15.12 21.54 5.68
CA ALA A 326 -15.25 22.83 6.35
C ALA A 326 -15.65 23.95 5.38
N LEU A 327 -15.01 24.00 4.21
CA LEU A 327 -15.33 25.00 3.16
C LEU A 327 -16.70 24.72 2.51
N LEU A 328 -17.07 23.45 2.29
CA LEU A 328 -18.40 23.08 1.78
C LEU A 328 -19.50 23.57 2.71
N ILE A 329 -19.39 23.28 4.01
CA ILE A 329 -20.39 23.73 4.98
C ILE A 329 -20.41 25.25 5.08
N ALA A 330 -19.27 25.93 5.16
CA ALA A 330 -19.21 27.39 5.23
C ALA A 330 -19.87 28.08 4.04
N THR A 331 -19.75 27.50 2.84
CA THR A 331 -20.33 28.06 1.60
C THR A 331 -21.81 27.72 1.43
N LEU A 332 -22.26 26.56 1.89
CA LEU A 332 -23.63 26.05 1.72
C LEU A 332 -24.54 26.37 2.92
N ALA A 333 -23.98 26.63 4.11
CA ALA A 333 -24.73 26.91 5.33
C ALA A 333 -25.83 28.00 5.17
N PRO A 334 -25.58 29.14 4.48
CA PRO A 334 -26.62 30.13 4.28
C PRO A 334 -27.82 29.64 3.47
N TRP A 335 -27.64 28.64 2.57
CA TRP A 335 -28.71 28.08 1.74
C TRP A 335 -29.63 27.13 2.51
N ILE A 336 -29.12 26.55 3.56
CA ILE A 336 -29.91 25.68 4.46
C ILE A 336 -30.43 26.47 5.68
N GLY A 337 -30.30 27.81 5.62
CA GLY A 337 -30.79 28.73 6.66
C GLY A 337 -29.94 28.78 7.92
N ILE A 338 -28.64 28.46 7.79
CA ILE A 338 -27.66 28.52 8.88
C ILE A 338 -26.77 29.75 8.65
N ASN A 339 -27.05 30.86 9.33
CA ASN A 339 -26.33 32.12 9.19
C ASN A 339 -25.47 32.46 10.41
N GLU A 340 -24.88 31.42 11.04
CA GLU A 340 -24.05 31.66 12.21
C GLU A 340 -22.69 32.25 11.87
N GLY A 341 -22.31 33.26 12.63
CA GLY A 341 -21.01 33.91 12.50
C GLY A 341 -19.83 32.98 12.72
N ALA A 342 -19.94 32.03 13.63
CA ALA A 342 -18.90 31.03 13.88
C ALA A 342 -18.67 30.12 12.66
N ILE A 343 -19.73 29.63 12.01
CA ILE A 343 -19.62 28.76 10.84
C ILE A 343 -19.10 29.53 9.63
N THR A 344 -19.65 30.72 9.37
CA THR A 344 -19.27 31.50 8.19
C THR A 344 -17.85 32.06 8.26
N LEU A 345 -17.32 32.34 9.45
CA LEU A 345 -16.00 32.94 9.64
C LEU A 345 -14.94 31.88 10.04
N VAL A 346 -15.24 31.04 11.03
CA VAL A 346 -14.23 30.13 11.61
C VAL A 346 -14.05 28.89 10.75
N ALA A 347 -15.11 28.30 10.18
CA ALA A 347 -14.98 27.09 9.40
C ALA A 347 -14.07 27.25 8.15
N PRO A 348 -14.08 28.37 7.37
CA PRO A 348 -13.10 28.59 6.32
C PRO A 348 -11.65 28.62 6.82
N LEU A 349 -11.38 29.23 7.97
CA LEU A 349 -10.04 29.26 8.58
C LEU A 349 -9.58 27.87 9.04
N VAL A 350 -10.48 27.10 9.64
CA VAL A 350 -10.24 25.68 9.97
C VAL A 350 -9.94 24.88 8.70
N GLY A 351 -10.69 25.13 7.62
CA GLY A 351 -10.46 24.49 6.33
C GLY A 351 -9.07 24.79 5.76
N LEU A 352 -8.65 26.06 5.78
CA LEU A 352 -7.31 26.49 5.35
C LEU A 352 -6.21 25.87 6.22
N PHE A 353 -6.41 25.82 7.53
CA PHE A 353 -5.47 25.17 8.45
C PHE A 353 -5.26 23.68 8.11
N PHE A 354 -6.33 22.93 7.94
CA PHE A 354 -6.22 21.51 7.57
C PHE A 354 -5.72 21.31 6.14
N LEU A 355 -5.97 22.24 5.22
CA LEU A 355 -5.39 22.21 3.89
C LEU A 355 -3.87 22.40 3.92
N ALA A 356 -3.37 23.31 4.76
CA ALA A 356 -1.94 23.48 4.97
C ALA A 356 -1.29 22.22 5.55
N ILE A 357 -1.93 21.57 6.54
CA ILE A 357 -1.49 20.28 7.07
C ILE A 357 -1.49 19.21 5.97
N THR A 358 -2.53 19.15 5.14
CA THR A 358 -2.60 18.21 4.01
C THR A 358 -1.42 18.38 3.07
N GLY A 359 -1.11 19.62 2.67
CA GLY A 359 0.05 19.91 1.83
C GLY A 359 1.37 19.53 2.48
N ALA A 360 1.54 19.83 3.77
CA ALA A 360 2.72 19.45 4.53
C ALA A 360 2.91 17.92 4.61
N LEU A 361 1.83 17.17 4.87
CA LEU A 361 1.85 15.70 4.92
C LEU A 361 2.20 15.09 3.57
N LEU A 362 1.64 15.62 2.46
CA LEU A 362 1.93 15.16 1.11
C LEU A 362 3.42 15.35 0.75
N VAL A 363 3.99 16.51 1.09
CA VAL A 363 5.42 16.78 0.86
C VAL A 363 6.29 15.92 1.78
N ALA A 364 5.91 15.76 3.05
CA ALA A 364 6.66 14.98 4.03
C ALA A 364 6.65 13.46 3.74
N ASP A 365 5.67 12.96 2.97
CA ASP A 365 5.63 11.53 2.57
C ASP A 365 6.58 11.22 1.39
N LEU A 366 7.03 12.24 0.66
CA LEU A 366 8.00 12.06 -0.41
C LEU A 366 9.36 11.66 0.16
N LYS A 367 10.05 10.73 -0.52
CA LYS A 367 11.45 10.41 -0.18
C LYS A 367 12.44 11.49 -0.62
N ARG A 368 12.02 12.37 -1.54
CA ARG A 368 12.78 13.55 -2.00
C ARG A 368 11.90 14.81 -1.91
N PRO A 369 11.62 15.31 -0.69
CA PRO A 369 10.69 16.42 -0.48
C PRO A 369 11.14 17.72 -1.16
N SER A 370 12.45 17.96 -1.28
CA SER A 370 12.98 19.13 -1.98
C SER A 370 12.61 19.21 -3.48
N ARG A 371 12.13 18.10 -4.05
CA ARG A 371 11.71 18.02 -5.46
C ARG A 371 10.19 18.07 -5.67
N PHE A 372 9.39 18.34 -4.64
CA PHE A 372 7.92 18.37 -4.76
C PHE A 372 7.41 19.30 -5.86
N TRP A 373 8.09 20.43 -6.07
CA TRP A 373 7.72 21.46 -7.05
C TRP A 373 7.80 20.95 -8.51
N THR A 374 8.53 19.87 -8.79
CA THR A 374 8.59 19.28 -10.14
C THR A 374 7.25 18.75 -10.61
N ILE A 375 6.32 18.43 -9.69
CA ILE A 375 4.94 18.07 -10.03
C ILE A 375 4.24 19.25 -10.75
N LEU A 376 4.56 20.47 -10.37
CA LEU A 376 3.93 21.68 -10.95
C LEU A 376 4.62 22.11 -12.25
N THR A 377 5.94 21.87 -12.38
CA THR A 377 6.73 22.34 -13.54
C THR A 377 6.83 21.33 -14.68
N ARG A 378 6.72 20.02 -14.37
CA ARG A 378 6.80 18.92 -15.34
C ARG A 378 5.69 17.88 -15.07
N PRO A 379 4.41 18.28 -15.08
CA PRO A 379 3.31 17.38 -14.73
C PRO A 379 3.11 16.31 -15.79
N ASN A 380 2.92 15.10 -15.34
CA ASN A 380 2.30 14.05 -16.16
C ASN A 380 0.78 14.15 -16.02
N TRP A 381 0.12 14.65 -17.05
CA TRP A 381 -1.33 14.83 -17.02
C TRP A 381 -2.15 13.54 -17.00
N ASP A 382 -1.56 12.39 -17.32
CA ASP A 382 -2.21 11.09 -17.17
C ASP A 382 -2.29 10.64 -15.70
N SER A 383 -1.43 11.20 -14.84
CA SER A 383 -1.39 10.89 -13.42
C SER A 383 -2.41 11.70 -12.62
N TRP A 384 -3.29 10.98 -11.92
CA TRP A 384 -4.21 11.61 -10.96
C TRP A 384 -3.50 12.21 -9.76
N LEU A 385 -2.27 11.79 -9.46
CA LEU A 385 -1.46 12.44 -8.43
C LEU A 385 -1.03 13.84 -8.87
N ALA A 386 -0.63 14.02 -10.14
CA ALA A 386 -0.32 15.34 -10.69
C ALA A 386 -1.58 16.21 -10.78
N ARG A 387 -2.67 15.70 -11.39
CA ARG A 387 -3.95 16.41 -11.45
C ARG A 387 -4.43 16.84 -10.06
N GLY A 388 -4.30 15.96 -9.06
CA GLY A 388 -4.65 16.25 -7.67
C GLY A 388 -3.87 17.42 -7.07
N ALA A 389 -2.59 17.55 -7.39
CA ALA A 389 -1.79 18.69 -6.93
C ALA A 389 -2.34 20.03 -7.44
N PHE A 390 -2.75 20.10 -8.73
CA PHE A 390 -3.38 21.30 -9.30
C PHE A 390 -4.77 21.54 -8.72
N ILE A 391 -5.58 20.50 -8.49
CA ILE A 391 -6.90 20.60 -7.84
C ILE A 391 -6.76 21.19 -6.44
N ILE A 392 -5.82 20.68 -5.64
CA ILE A 392 -5.55 21.17 -4.27
C ILE A 392 -5.06 22.62 -4.31
N ALA A 393 -4.18 22.98 -5.25
CA ALA A 393 -3.68 24.34 -5.39
C ALA A 393 -4.80 25.32 -5.77
N ALA A 394 -5.65 24.98 -6.74
CA ALA A 394 -6.80 25.76 -7.13
C ALA A 394 -7.82 25.91 -5.99
N PHE A 395 -8.11 24.82 -5.27
CA PHE A 395 -8.95 24.85 -4.09
C PHE A 395 -8.38 25.76 -3.00
N GLY A 396 -7.07 25.72 -2.75
CA GLY A 396 -6.40 26.58 -1.78
C GLY A 396 -6.50 28.07 -2.16
N ALA A 397 -6.30 28.41 -3.43
CA ALA A 397 -6.45 29.78 -3.91
C ALA A 397 -7.89 30.31 -3.74
N LEU A 398 -8.89 29.51 -4.12
CA LEU A 398 -10.31 29.87 -3.94
C LEU A 398 -10.70 29.93 -2.46
N ALA A 399 -10.18 29.05 -1.62
CA ALA A 399 -10.42 29.06 -0.17
C ALA A 399 -9.84 30.31 0.50
N MET A 400 -8.63 30.72 0.10
CA MET A 400 -8.02 31.97 0.57
C MET A 400 -8.82 33.19 0.13
N ALA A 401 -9.23 33.27 -1.15
CA ALA A 401 -10.05 34.33 -1.67
C ALA A 401 -11.42 34.41 -0.97
N TRP A 402 -12.05 33.25 -0.70
CA TRP A 402 -13.30 33.19 0.05
C TRP A 402 -13.12 33.69 1.49
N SER A 403 -12.12 33.20 2.19
CA SER A 403 -11.84 33.59 3.59
C SER A 403 -11.51 35.10 3.69
N GLY A 404 -10.73 35.63 2.75
CA GLY A 404 -10.42 37.04 2.65
C GLY A 404 -11.66 37.87 2.39
N ALA A 405 -12.54 37.45 1.48
CA ALA A 405 -13.78 38.16 1.19
C ALA A 405 -14.77 38.16 2.37
N VAL A 406 -14.85 37.02 3.12
CA VAL A 406 -15.66 36.96 4.34
C VAL A 406 -15.12 37.92 5.40
N LEU A 407 -13.80 37.98 5.60
CA LEU A 407 -13.18 38.89 6.54
C LEU A 407 -13.40 40.37 6.11
N ALA A 408 -13.20 40.68 4.84
CA ALA A 408 -13.43 42.00 4.29
C ALA A 408 -14.90 42.45 4.44
N ALA A 409 -15.86 41.53 4.23
CA ALA A 409 -17.29 41.84 4.47
C ALA A 409 -17.55 42.17 5.94
N ARG A 410 -16.87 41.54 6.88
CA ARG A 410 -16.98 41.88 8.31
C ARG A 410 -16.37 43.24 8.67
N MET A 411 -15.38 43.67 7.89
CA MET A 411 -14.76 45.00 8.01
C MET A 411 -15.55 46.12 7.30
N GLY A 412 -16.68 45.78 6.65
CA GLY A 412 -17.56 46.79 5.99
C GLY A 412 -17.19 47.11 4.53
N TYR A 413 -16.33 46.28 3.87
CA TYR A 413 -16.02 46.51 2.46
C TYR A 413 -17.20 46.15 1.54
N GLU A 414 -17.73 47.13 0.80
CA GLU A 414 -18.96 47.02 -0.01
C GLU A 414 -18.91 45.99 -1.14
N HIS A 415 -17.74 45.75 -1.74
CA HIS A 415 -17.59 44.81 -2.87
C HIS A 415 -17.50 43.35 -2.46
N SER A 416 -17.33 43.02 -1.18
CA SER A 416 -17.16 41.66 -0.67
C SER A 416 -18.33 40.72 -0.96
N PRO A 417 -19.62 41.16 -0.92
CA PRO A 417 -20.74 40.28 -1.25
C PRO A 417 -20.76 39.82 -2.71
N LEU A 418 -20.29 40.65 -3.65
CA LEU A 418 -20.18 40.28 -5.07
C LEU A 418 -19.11 39.19 -5.25
N VAL A 419 -17.94 39.39 -4.63
CA VAL A 419 -16.84 38.40 -4.67
C VAL A 419 -17.30 37.07 -4.11
N LEU A 420 -18.00 37.03 -2.99
CA LEU A 420 -18.56 35.82 -2.39
C LEU A 420 -19.56 35.10 -3.32
N ARG A 421 -20.40 35.84 -4.05
CA ARG A 421 -21.33 35.26 -5.04
C ARG A 421 -20.58 34.60 -6.20
N LEU A 422 -19.56 35.26 -6.73
CA LEU A 422 -18.76 34.78 -7.87
C LEU A 422 -17.93 33.55 -7.52
N ILE A 423 -17.32 33.53 -6.34
CA ILE A 423 -16.39 32.46 -5.93
C ILE A 423 -17.15 31.23 -5.38
N ARG A 424 -18.37 31.37 -4.91
CA ARG A 424 -19.14 30.30 -4.23
C ARG A 424 -19.12 28.96 -4.99
N TRP A 425 -19.65 28.95 -6.19
CA TRP A 425 -19.80 27.73 -6.96
C TRP A 425 -18.48 27.16 -7.46
N PRO A 426 -17.50 27.95 -7.95
CA PRO A 426 -16.15 27.49 -8.18
C PRO A 426 -15.52 26.84 -6.95
N LEU A 427 -15.69 27.43 -5.76
CA LEU A 427 -15.15 26.86 -4.50
C LEU A 427 -15.84 25.54 -4.13
N VAL A 428 -17.17 25.45 -4.26
CA VAL A 428 -17.91 24.19 -4.02
C VAL A 428 -17.42 23.10 -4.97
N ALA A 429 -17.29 23.40 -6.26
CA ALA A 429 -16.77 22.45 -7.25
C ALA A 429 -15.33 22.01 -6.94
N ALA A 430 -14.46 22.96 -6.58
CA ALA A 430 -13.08 22.66 -6.21
C ALA A 430 -12.97 21.85 -4.91
N ALA A 431 -13.83 22.11 -3.93
CA ALA A 431 -13.89 21.34 -2.69
C ALA A 431 -14.33 19.89 -2.94
N LEU A 432 -15.39 19.67 -3.74
CA LEU A 432 -15.82 18.33 -4.14
C LEU A 432 -14.77 17.61 -4.98
N ALA A 433 -14.13 18.32 -5.91
CA ALA A 433 -13.02 17.74 -6.67
C ALA A 433 -11.84 17.36 -5.74
N THR A 434 -11.51 18.21 -4.76
CA THR A 434 -10.47 17.92 -3.75
C THR A 434 -10.84 16.71 -2.89
N ALA A 435 -12.08 16.57 -2.50
CA ALA A 435 -12.55 15.40 -1.76
C ALA A 435 -12.42 14.12 -2.59
N GLY A 436 -12.93 14.14 -3.85
CA GLY A 436 -13.13 12.96 -4.67
C GLY A 436 -11.94 12.52 -5.54
N TYR A 437 -10.96 13.39 -5.88
CA TYR A 437 -9.89 13.05 -6.84
C TYR A 437 -9.04 11.85 -6.38
N SER A 438 -8.89 11.66 -5.08
CA SER A 438 -8.13 10.52 -4.55
C SER A 438 -8.76 9.18 -4.91
N GLY A 439 -10.07 9.12 -5.14
CA GLY A 439 -10.71 7.91 -5.66
C GLY A 439 -10.14 7.50 -7.02
N TYR A 440 -9.93 8.46 -7.91
CA TYR A 440 -9.30 8.21 -9.21
C TYR A 440 -7.80 7.89 -9.08
N LEU A 441 -7.09 8.50 -8.12
CA LEU A 441 -5.71 8.16 -7.81
C LEU A 441 -5.59 6.70 -7.36
N PHE A 442 -6.43 6.25 -6.43
CA PHE A 442 -6.46 4.86 -5.99
C PHE A 442 -6.87 3.90 -7.11
N ALA A 443 -7.75 4.31 -8.02
CA ALA A 443 -8.10 3.54 -9.21
C ALA A 443 -6.92 3.34 -10.18
N GLN A 444 -5.91 4.22 -10.18
CA GLN A 444 -4.66 4.03 -10.92
C GLN A 444 -3.69 3.05 -10.23
N ALA A 445 -3.89 2.76 -8.96
CA ALA A 445 -3.13 1.75 -8.22
C ALA A 445 -3.57 0.33 -8.59
N LYS A 446 -3.37 -0.08 -9.83
CA LYS A 446 -3.86 -1.33 -10.45
C LYS A 446 -3.46 -2.60 -9.71
N ALA A 447 -2.39 -2.57 -8.92
CA ALA A 447 -1.98 -3.70 -8.10
C ALA A 447 -2.96 -3.99 -6.94
N ARG A 448 -3.73 -3.01 -6.50
CA ARG A 448 -4.54 -3.06 -5.30
C ARG A 448 -6.04 -3.12 -5.61
N ASP A 449 -6.58 -4.33 -5.75
CA ASP A 449 -7.99 -4.56 -6.12
C ASP A 449 -8.96 -3.98 -5.11
N PHE A 450 -8.58 -3.93 -3.84
CA PHE A 450 -9.39 -3.37 -2.77
C PHE A 450 -9.75 -1.89 -3.03
N TRP A 451 -8.87 -1.15 -3.70
CA TRP A 451 -9.08 0.26 -4.01
C TRP A 451 -9.78 0.52 -5.35
N GLN A 452 -10.12 -0.52 -6.12
CA GLN A 452 -10.75 -0.40 -7.44
C GLN A 452 -12.30 -0.26 -7.38
N SER A 453 -12.84 0.27 -6.26
CA SER A 453 -14.28 0.52 -6.14
C SER A 453 -14.71 1.71 -7.01
N PRO A 454 -15.75 1.57 -7.86
CA PRO A 454 -16.29 2.68 -8.65
C PRO A 454 -16.96 3.76 -7.79
N LEU A 455 -17.35 3.42 -6.55
CA LEU A 455 -18.01 4.33 -5.62
C LEU A 455 -17.02 5.14 -4.77
N LEU A 456 -15.72 4.88 -4.87
CA LEU A 456 -14.72 5.46 -3.98
C LEU A 456 -14.72 7.00 -3.99
N SER A 457 -14.83 7.63 -5.16
CA SER A 457 -14.89 9.10 -5.26
C SER A 457 -16.14 9.68 -4.60
N LEU A 458 -17.29 9.01 -4.74
CA LEU A 458 -18.53 9.38 -4.06
C LEU A 458 -18.39 9.21 -2.55
N HIS A 459 -17.85 8.08 -2.10
CA HIS A 459 -17.61 7.79 -0.69
C HIS A 459 -16.73 8.87 -0.03
N LEU A 460 -15.60 9.23 -0.64
CA LEU A 460 -14.72 10.29 -0.14
C LEU A 460 -15.41 11.67 -0.12
N SER A 461 -16.33 11.94 -1.05
CA SER A 461 -17.11 13.19 -1.07
C SER A 461 -18.13 13.23 0.08
N VAL A 462 -18.83 12.13 0.34
CA VAL A 462 -19.74 11.98 1.50
C VAL A 462 -18.97 12.09 2.82
N GLN A 463 -17.79 11.52 2.88
CA GLN A 463 -16.89 11.60 4.03
C GLN A 463 -16.45 13.04 4.31
N ALA A 464 -16.14 13.82 3.28
CA ALA A 464 -15.84 15.24 3.44
C ALA A 464 -17.07 16.03 3.95
N LEU A 465 -18.28 15.73 3.48
CA LEU A 465 -19.50 16.35 4.00
C LEU A 465 -19.72 15.99 5.48
N ALA A 466 -19.52 14.74 5.88
CA ALA A 466 -19.60 14.30 7.29
C ALA A 466 -18.57 15.02 8.16
N ALA A 467 -17.32 15.15 7.67
CA ALA A 467 -16.26 15.88 8.35
C ALA A 467 -16.61 17.37 8.54
N GLY A 468 -17.12 18.01 7.49
CA GLY A 468 -17.59 19.40 7.54
C GLY A 468 -18.77 19.59 8.51
N ALA A 469 -19.73 18.65 8.49
CA ALA A 469 -20.86 18.67 9.42
C ALA A 469 -20.40 18.51 10.87
N GLY A 470 -19.43 17.59 11.14
CA GLY A 470 -18.81 17.43 12.45
C GLY A 470 -18.15 18.71 12.96
N ILE A 471 -17.35 19.39 12.10
CA ILE A 471 -16.75 20.70 12.41
C ILE A 471 -17.83 21.74 12.70
N ALA A 472 -18.88 21.80 11.89
CA ALA A 472 -19.96 22.77 12.08
C ALA A 472 -20.72 22.55 13.38
N VAL A 473 -20.99 21.30 13.75
CA VAL A 473 -21.61 20.94 15.04
C VAL A 473 -20.72 21.38 16.20
N LEU A 474 -19.40 21.20 16.11
CA LEU A 474 -18.46 21.65 17.13
C LEU A 474 -18.46 23.18 17.29
N LEU A 475 -18.44 23.91 16.18
CA LEU A 475 -18.45 25.38 16.18
C LEU A 475 -19.78 25.95 16.68
N SER A 476 -20.88 25.26 16.41
CA SER A 476 -22.23 25.69 16.79
C SER A 476 -22.56 25.43 18.25
N SER A 477 -21.88 24.50 18.90
CA SER A 477 -22.10 24.17 20.30
C SER A 477 -21.82 25.33 21.27
N TYR A 478 -21.14 26.38 20.77
CA TYR A 478 -20.91 27.63 21.51
C TYR A 478 -22.03 28.66 21.32
N SER A 479 -23.04 28.39 20.47
CA SER A 479 -24.12 29.32 20.16
C SER A 479 -25.46 28.71 20.54
N SER A 480 -26.24 29.41 21.37
CA SER A 480 -27.52 28.93 21.90
C SER A 480 -28.68 28.88 20.87
N ASN A 481 -28.45 29.29 19.62
CA ASN A 481 -29.53 29.49 18.63
C ASN A 481 -29.60 28.45 17.50
N LEU A 482 -28.77 27.38 17.53
CA LEU A 482 -28.86 26.38 16.46
C LEU A 482 -29.89 25.31 16.79
N GLY A 483 -30.98 25.37 16.06
CA GLY A 483 -31.95 24.27 16.02
C GLY A 483 -31.33 22.98 15.47
N HIS A 484 -32.05 21.91 15.61
CA HIS A 484 -31.72 20.50 15.31
C HIS A 484 -31.22 20.19 13.88
N LYS A 485 -31.02 21.18 13.00
CA LYS A 485 -30.68 20.99 11.58
C LYS A 485 -29.28 20.42 11.39
N LEU A 486 -28.26 20.97 12.05
CA LEU A 486 -26.86 20.55 11.89
C LEU A 486 -26.58 19.15 12.45
N PRO A 487 -27.00 18.83 13.69
CA PRO A 487 -26.88 17.46 14.20
C PRO A 487 -27.59 16.42 13.30
N ARG A 488 -28.79 16.72 12.82
CA ARG A 488 -29.51 15.82 11.86
C ARG A 488 -28.78 15.68 10.54
N PHE A 489 -28.18 16.75 10.03
CA PHE A 489 -27.36 16.70 8.82
C PHE A 489 -26.10 15.84 9.04
N LEU A 490 -25.41 15.97 10.19
CA LEU A 490 -24.30 15.12 10.58
C LEU A 490 -24.72 13.64 10.65
N ALA A 491 -25.84 13.35 11.33
CA ALA A 491 -26.36 11.98 11.41
C ALA A 491 -26.66 11.40 10.02
N ALA A 492 -27.33 12.18 9.15
CA ALA A 492 -27.65 11.76 7.78
C ALA A 492 -26.40 11.46 6.95
N THR A 493 -25.39 12.32 6.99
CA THR A 493 -24.13 12.12 6.24
C THR A 493 -23.35 10.92 6.76
N LEU A 494 -23.31 10.69 8.07
CA LEU A 494 -22.67 9.50 8.67
C LEU A 494 -23.44 8.21 8.35
N MET A 495 -24.79 8.23 8.35
CA MET A 495 -25.58 7.07 7.94
C MET A 495 -25.33 6.70 6.47
N VAL A 496 -25.26 7.70 5.58
CA VAL A 496 -24.88 7.47 4.17
C VAL A 496 -23.46 6.92 4.06
N HIS A 497 -22.51 7.44 4.84
CA HIS A 497 -21.14 6.92 4.91
C HIS A 497 -21.11 5.44 5.33
N LEU A 498 -21.80 5.07 6.41
CA LEU A 498 -21.90 3.67 6.87
C LEU A 498 -22.60 2.77 5.84
N ALA A 499 -23.64 3.27 5.19
CA ALA A 499 -24.33 2.54 4.11
C ALA A 499 -23.41 2.28 2.92
N LEU A 500 -22.57 3.26 2.52
CA LEU A 500 -21.60 3.09 1.44
C LEU A 500 -20.52 2.06 1.82
N ILE A 501 -20.04 2.04 3.07
CA ILE A 501 -19.12 1.00 3.55
C ILE A 501 -19.77 -0.38 3.41
N ALA A 502 -20.96 -0.56 3.96
CA ALA A 502 -21.67 -1.84 3.92
C ALA A 502 -21.95 -2.30 2.49
N PHE A 503 -22.37 -1.37 1.61
CA PHE A 503 -22.64 -1.65 0.20
C PHE A 503 -21.39 -2.03 -0.58
N ASP A 504 -20.27 -1.34 -0.35
CA ASP A 504 -19.00 -1.62 -1.01
C ASP A 504 -18.46 -3.01 -0.60
N GLU A 505 -18.56 -3.37 0.69
CA GLU A 505 -18.20 -4.70 1.16
C GLU A 505 -19.14 -5.80 0.59
N ALA A 506 -20.43 -5.52 0.49
CA ALA A 506 -21.40 -6.44 -0.13
C ALA A 506 -21.07 -6.67 -1.63
N ILE A 507 -20.76 -5.60 -2.37
CA ILE A 507 -20.33 -5.71 -3.79
C ILE A 507 -19.05 -6.54 -3.90
N ARG A 508 -18.07 -6.33 -3.03
CA ARG A 508 -16.82 -7.10 -3.03
C ARG A 508 -17.09 -8.58 -2.77
N ALA A 509 -17.93 -8.89 -1.79
CA ALA A 509 -18.32 -10.26 -1.51
C ALA A 509 -18.98 -10.96 -2.71
N LEU A 510 -19.79 -10.22 -3.48
CA LEU A 510 -20.47 -10.74 -4.66
C LEU A 510 -19.56 -10.88 -5.89
N ARG A 511 -18.66 -9.91 -6.13
CA ARG A 511 -17.84 -9.84 -7.35
C ARG A 511 -16.55 -10.64 -7.30
N CYS A 512 -15.86 -10.66 -6.16
CA CYS A 512 -14.48 -11.16 -6.08
C CYS A 512 -14.37 -12.63 -5.65
N GLY A 513 -15.46 -13.31 -5.34
CA GLY A 513 -15.40 -14.65 -4.74
C GLY A 513 -14.58 -14.66 -3.44
N LYS A 514 -14.45 -15.83 -2.81
CA LYS A 514 -13.74 -15.94 -1.53
C LYS A 514 -12.20 -15.81 -1.62
N MET A 515 -11.61 -15.91 -2.81
CA MET A 515 -10.14 -16.00 -3.02
C MET A 515 -9.49 -14.74 -3.62
N GLY A 516 -10.24 -13.73 -4.05
CA GLY A 516 -9.67 -12.51 -4.65
C GLY A 516 -8.90 -11.64 -3.66
N ASP A 517 -7.89 -10.90 -4.14
CA ASP A 517 -7.05 -10.02 -3.30
C ASP A 517 -7.88 -8.94 -2.57
N ALA A 518 -8.96 -8.44 -3.19
CA ALA A 518 -9.89 -7.53 -2.53
C ALA A 518 -10.61 -8.17 -1.34
N ALA A 519 -11.02 -9.45 -1.47
CA ALA A 519 -11.65 -10.18 -0.37
C ALA A 519 -10.67 -10.48 0.78
N LYS A 520 -9.39 -10.77 0.44
CA LYS A 520 -8.34 -10.92 1.45
C LYS A 520 -8.11 -9.61 2.21
N ALA A 521 -8.03 -8.48 1.51
CA ALA A 521 -7.89 -7.15 2.13
C ALA A 521 -9.07 -6.83 3.05
N ALA A 522 -10.31 -7.09 2.60
CA ALA A 522 -11.51 -6.92 3.41
C ALA A 522 -11.49 -7.77 4.70
N ARG A 523 -11.09 -9.05 4.60
CA ARG A 523 -10.95 -9.90 5.79
C ARG A 523 -9.90 -9.39 6.76
N ILE A 524 -8.74 -8.92 6.24
CA ILE A 524 -7.67 -8.33 7.07
C ILE A 524 -8.18 -7.07 7.78
N MET A 525 -9.05 -6.29 7.13
CA MET A 525 -9.68 -5.13 7.72
C MET A 525 -10.72 -5.49 8.78
N LEU A 526 -11.61 -6.46 8.47
CA LEU A 526 -12.76 -6.79 9.33
C LEU A 526 -12.40 -7.69 10.51
N TYR A 527 -11.48 -8.63 10.32
CA TYR A 527 -11.17 -9.71 11.27
C TYR A 527 -9.69 -9.85 11.60
N GLY A 528 -8.78 -9.24 10.80
CA GLY A 528 -7.34 -9.37 10.97
C GLY A 528 -6.73 -8.23 11.78
N ARG A 529 -5.46 -7.93 11.48
CA ARG A 529 -4.62 -6.96 12.23
C ARG A 529 -5.18 -5.54 12.29
N TYR A 530 -6.07 -5.14 11.38
CA TYR A 530 -6.68 -3.80 11.36
C TYR A 530 -8.11 -3.77 11.93
N ALA A 531 -8.65 -4.91 12.38
CA ALA A 531 -10.01 -5.03 12.86
C ALA A 531 -10.31 -4.09 14.05
N LYS A 532 -9.39 -3.99 15.00
CA LYS A 532 -9.56 -3.08 16.14
C LYS A 532 -9.74 -1.63 15.68
N CYS A 533 -8.92 -1.18 14.74
CA CYS A 533 -8.98 0.18 14.19
C CYS A 533 -10.29 0.39 13.42
N PHE A 534 -10.66 -0.55 12.54
CA PHE A 534 -11.90 -0.50 11.76
C PHE A 534 -13.14 -0.43 12.65
N TRP A 535 -13.29 -1.38 13.58
CA TRP A 535 -14.47 -1.43 14.45
C TRP A 535 -14.55 -0.28 15.44
N THR A 536 -13.40 0.26 15.88
CA THR A 536 -13.38 1.53 16.64
C THR A 536 -13.96 2.67 15.80
N GLY A 537 -13.56 2.79 14.52
CA GLY A 537 -14.11 3.79 13.60
C GLY A 537 -15.62 3.64 13.44
N ILE A 538 -16.11 2.43 13.16
CA ILE A 538 -17.56 2.14 13.01
C ILE A 538 -18.32 2.45 14.29
N SER A 539 -17.83 2.00 15.45
CA SER A 539 -18.48 2.24 16.75
C SER A 539 -18.60 3.73 17.05
N LEU A 540 -17.53 4.50 16.82
CA LEU A 540 -17.56 5.96 16.99
C LEU A 540 -18.53 6.64 16.04
N ALA A 541 -18.67 6.17 14.78
CA ALA A 541 -19.66 6.69 13.85
C ALA A 541 -21.09 6.44 14.35
N VAL A 542 -21.39 5.22 14.82
CA VAL A 542 -22.70 4.87 15.37
C VAL A 542 -23.02 5.69 16.62
N ILE A 543 -22.06 5.84 17.53
CA ILE A 543 -22.19 6.70 18.72
C ILE A 543 -22.46 8.15 18.31
N SER A 544 -21.72 8.67 17.30
CA SER A 544 -21.92 10.03 16.80
C SER A 544 -23.32 10.23 16.23
N VAL A 545 -23.85 9.25 15.46
CA VAL A 545 -25.24 9.29 14.95
C VAL A 545 -26.22 9.30 16.09
N GLY A 546 -26.05 8.43 17.09
CA GLY A 546 -26.91 8.40 18.29
C GLY A 546 -26.90 9.74 19.04
N CYS A 547 -25.72 10.29 19.32
CA CYS A 547 -25.59 11.59 19.98
C CYS A 547 -26.19 12.73 19.15
N ALA A 548 -26.05 12.70 17.83
CA ALA A 548 -26.60 13.73 16.96
C ALA A 548 -28.14 13.70 16.87
N LEU A 549 -28.75 12.51 16.97
CA LEU A 549 -30.22 12.35 16.93
C LEU A 549 -30.89 12.60 18.27
N TRP A 550 -30.26 12.19 19.37
CA TRP A 550 -30.82 12.32 20.74
C TRP A 550 -30.22 13.48 21.54
N GLY A 551 -29.26 14.21 21.01
CA GLY A 551 -28.60 15.33 21.68
C GLY A 551 -29.53 16.50 22.05
N GLU A 552 -30.76 16.47 21.57
CA GLU A 552 -31.83 17.40 21.97
C GLU A 552 -32.25 17.28 23.44
N LEU A 553 -32.00 16.12 24.06
CA LEU A 553 -32.43 15.79 25.42
C LEU A 553 -31.37 16.10 26.49
N ILE A 554 -30.11 16.22 26.11
CA ILE A 554 -29.00 16.34 27.04
C ILE A 554 -28.01 17.40 26.50
N GLY A 555 -27.82 18.54 27.16
CA GLY A 555 -26.92 19.65 26.77
C GLY A 555 -25.60 19.17 26.16
N ASN A 556 -24.58 19.78 25.89
CA ASN A 556 -23.20 19.45 25.42
C ASN A 556 -22.96 18.15 24.58
N VAL A 557 -24.01 17.33 24.31
CA VAL A 557 -23.89 16.08 23.51
C VAL A 557 -23.50 16.38 22.06
N GLY A 558 -23.83 17.59 21.56
CA GLY A 558 -23.39 18.04 20.24
C GLY A 558 -21.87 18.06 20.08
N VAL A 559 -21.14 18.56 21.07
CA VAL A 559 -19.65 18.57 21.05
C VAL A 559 -19.13 17.14 20.94
N PHE A 560 -19.71 16.23 21.72
CA PHE A 560 -19.32 14.82 21.69
C PHE A 560 -19.63 14.16 20.35
N ALA A 561 -20.80 14.46 19.73
CA ALA A 561 -21.13 13.98 18.40
C ALA A 561 -20.13 14.47 17.34
N GLY A 562 -19.75 15.73 17.37
CA GLY A 562 -18.75 16.29 16.45
C GLY A 562 -17.37 15.62 16.62
N LEU A 563 -16.87 15.49 17.85
CA LEU A 563 -15.57 14.86 18.12
C LEU A 563 -15.54 13.39 17.71
N THR A 564 -16.58 12.62 18.06
CA THR A 564 -16.67 11.20 17.72
C THR A 564 -16.80 10.99 16.21
N SER A 565 -17.49 11.88 15.47
CA SER A 565 -17.56 11.82 14.02
C SER A 565 -16.18 11.97 13.37
N LEU A 566 -15.42 12.99 13.77
CA LEU A 566 -14.08 13.25 13.21
C LEU A 566 -13.09 12.11 13.53
N ALA A 567 -13.14 11.60 14.76
CA ALA A 567 -12.32 10.47 15.17
C ALA A 567 -12.69 9.19 14.39
N SER A 568 -13.99 8.91 14.18
CA SER A 568 -14.46 7.75 13.43
C SER A 568 -13.88 7.71 12.02
N LEU A 569 -13.90 8.85 11.31
CA LEU A 569 -13.37 8.98 9.96
C LEU A 569 -11.85 8.72 9.93
N ALA A 570 -11.10 9.22 10.91
CA ALA A 570 -9.64 8.99 11.00
C ALA A 570 -9.31 7.50 11.17
N PHE A 571 -10.00 6.80 12.08
CA PHE A 571 -9.81 5.38 12.33
C PHE A 571 -10.20 4.53 11.11
N TYR A 572 -11.32 4.85 10.48
CA TYR A 572 -11.76 4.15 9.28
C TYR A 572 -10.76 4.29 8.12
N GLU A 573 -10.34 5.52 7.79
CA GLU A 573 -9.39 5.77 6.71
C GLU A 573 -8.04 5.09 6.95
N HIS A 574 -7.59 5.07 8.20
CA HIS A 574 -6.35 4.40 8.55
C HIS A 574 -6.44 2.88 8.32
N ALA A 575 -7.51 2.24 8.81
CA ALA A 575 -7.73 0.82 8.59
C ALA A 575 -7.88 0.48 7.11
N TRP A 576 -8.66 1.28 6.36
CA TRP A 576 -8.92 1.10 4.94
C TRP A 576 -7.66 1.23 4.08
N ASN A 577 -6.85 2.27 4.32
CA ASN A 577 -5.60 2.49 3.59
C ASN A 577 -4.60 1.34 3.80
N LEU A 578 -4.41 0.91 5.04
CA LEU A 578 -3.44 -0.15 5.35
C LEU A 578 -3.91 -1.53 4.90
N ALA A 579 -5.20 -1.83 5.04
CA ALA A 579 -5.77 -3.10 4.62
C ALA A 579 -5.66 -3.31 3.11
N GLY A 580 -5.86 -2.26 2.32
CA GLY A 580 -5.75 -2.33 0.86
C GLY A 580 -4.35 -2.70 0.35
N GLN A 581 -3.33 -2.49 1.15
CA GLN A 581 -1.94 -2.83 0.81
C GLN A 581 -1.48 -4.18 1.36
N ALA A 582 -2.26 -4.77 2.26
CA ALA A 582 -1.86 -5.95 3.00
C ALA A 582 -1.71 -7.24 2.16
N PRO A 583 -2.53 -7.50 1.12
CA PRO A 583 -2.33 -8.67 0.26
C PRO A 583 -0.98 -8.61 -0.46
N PRO A 584 -0.22 -9.75 -0.50
CA PRO A 584 1.07 -9.80 -1.17
C PRO A 584 0.92 -9.66 -2.69
N LEU A 585 1.90 -9.03 -3.34
CA LEU A 585 1.93 -8.84 -4.80
C LEU A 585 2.85 -9.83 -5.52
N SER A 586 3.79 -10.46 -4.81
CA SER A 586 4.74 -11.43 -5.36
C SER A 586 4.71 -12.76 -4.63
#